data_605555c1ece0e4d28cdcd96ae8a8fde2
#
_entry.id   605555c1ece0e4d28cdcd96ae8a8fde2
#
_cell.length_a   1.000
_cell.length_b   1.000
_cell.length_c   1.000
_cell.angle_alpha   90.00
_cell.angle_beta   90.00
_cell.angle_gamma   90.00
#
_symmetry.space_group_name_H-M   'P 1'
#
loop_
_entity.id
_entity.type
_entity.pdbx_description
1 polymer ?
#
loop_
_entity_poly.entity_id
_entity_poly.type
_entity_poly.pdbx_seq_one_letter_code
_entity_poly.pdbx_strand_id
1 'polypeptide(L)'
;LSLDPSAFILEGGSVGVLLIHGFTGSTTEMRLVGEYLNQHDITVSAPCLPGHGTTIEDLNQRQWSDWSSHIAEEAANLQSRCETVFVCGLSLGSLLSLYLAANVSNLAGAIIYSPAIMKPDIRRHLLPIIKYLVRQLPKPEDKFTDPKAGARLWSYDAYPVAAANEVMKFIKHVIRCLPQVACPILIIHSTADDIIHPDGAQFVHDQVGSTEKEIVTLHNSGHVLTLDSEWEKVAEQTYQFILKHISSA
;
A
#
# COMPACT_ATOMS: atom_id res chain seq x y z
N LEU A 1 -19.75 10.83 -5.25
CA LEU A 1 -18.71 10.66 -4.24
C LEU A 1 -17.70 11.80 -4.42
N SER A 2 -17.49 12.63 -3.41
CA SER A 2 -16.41 13.61 -3.46
C SER A 2 -15.09 12.84 -3.40
N LEU A 3 -14.16 13.16 -4.30
CA LEU A 3 -12.80 12.64 -4.26
C LEU A 3 -12.03 13.37 -3.14
N ASP A 4 -12.30 12.99 -1.90
CA ASP A 4 -11.64 13.55 -0.73
C ASP A 4 -10.37 12.72 -0.44
N PRO A 5 -9.17 13.29 -0.62
CA PRO A 5 -7.90 12.61 -0.37
C PRO A 5 -7.55 12.51 1.13
N SER A 6 -8.36 13.08 2.01
CA SER A 6 -8.09 13.16 3.44
C SER A 6 -8.06 11.79 4.12
N ALA A 7 -7.35 11.70 5.24
CA ALA A 7 -7.40 10.54 6.12
C ALA A 7 -8.84 10.26 6.59
N PHE A 8 -9.15 8.99 6.81
CA PHE A 8 -10.44 8.60 7.37
C PHE A 8 -10.30 7.46 8.39
N ILE A 9 -11.23 7.43 9.32
CA ILE A 9 -11.42 6.34 10.26
C ILE A 9 -12.88 5.89 10.15
N LEU A 10 -13.09 4.58 10.11
CA LEU A 10 -14.40 3.94 10.19
C LEU A 10 -14.40 3.07 11.44
N GLU A 11 -15.23 3.44 12.42
CA GLU A 11 -15.33 2.69 13.68
C GLU A 11 -16.07 1.38 13.47
N GLY A 12 -15.56 0.31 14.09
CA GLY A 12 -16.12 -1.05 14.09
C GLY A 12 -15.77 -1.78 15.38
N GLY A 13 -15.62 -3.09 15.33
CA GLY A 13 -15.25 -3.95 16.45
C GLY A 13 -13.80 -3.82 16.91
N SER A 14 -13.34 -4.79 17.72
CA SER A 14 -11.99 -4.82 18.33
C SER A 14 -10.88 -5.24 17.35
N VAL A 15 -11.22 -5.60 16.13
CA VAL A 15 -10.24 -5.88 15.06
C VAL A 15 -10.02 -4.63 14.25
N GLY A 16 -8.77 -4.19 14.12
CA GLY A 16 -8.36 -3.00 13.38
C GLY A 16 -7.54 -3.34 12.14
N VAL A 17 -7.74 -2.57 11.07
CA VAL A 17 -6.93 -2.63 9.85
C VAL A 17 -6.41 -1.24 9.50
N LEU A 18 -5.08 -1.11 9.37
CA LEU A 18 -4.43 0.09 8.86
C LEU A 18 -4.30 -0.03 7.34
N LEU A 19 -5.00 0.81 6.58
CA LEU A 19 -5.00 0.83 5.12
C LEU A 19 -4.09 1.93 4.58
N ILE A 20 -3.05 1.57 3.82
CA ILE A 20 -2.00 2.48 3.37
C ILE A 20 -2.02 2.58 1.84
N HIS A 21 -2.24 3.79 1.32
CA HIS A 21 -2.33 4.06 -0.11
C HIS A 21 -0.97 4.10 -0.82
N GLY A 22 -0.99 4.17 -2.16
CA GLY A 22 0.17 4.18 -3.03
C GLY A 22 0.84 5.53 -3.22
N PHE A 23 1.98 5.52 -3.91
CA PHE A 23 2.73 6.72 -4.27
C PHE A 23 1.96 7.57 -5.28
N THR A 24 1.93 8.87 -5.06
CA THR A 24 1.14 9.87 -5.81
C THR A 24 -0.38 9.77 -5.65
N GLY A 25 -0.89 8.70 -5.06
CA GLY A 25 -2.31 8.51 -4.78
C GLY A 25 -2.77 9.15 -3.47
N SER A 26 -3.88 8.66 -2.95
CA SER A 26 -4.47 9.12 -1.69
C SER A 26 -5.32 8.02 -1.04
N THR A 27 -5.96 8.35 0.07
CA THR A 27 -6.87 7.43 0.77
C THR A 27 -8.04 6.95 -0.09
N THR A 28 -8.35 7.64 -1.20
CA THR A 28 -9.38 7.20 -2.16
C THR A 28 -9.09 5.81 -2.73
N GLU A 29 -7.81 5.44 -2.87
CA GLU A 29 -7.40 4.10 -3.32
C GLU A 29 -7.86 2.98 -2.38
N MET A 30 -8.05 3.30 -1.10
CA MET A 30 -8.36 2.33 -0.05
C MET A 30 -9.83 2.39 0.41
N ARG A 31 -10.61 3.34 -0.12
CA ARG A 31 -11.98 3.64 0.34
C ARG A 31 -12.92 2.44 0.20
N LEU A 32 -12.98 1.81 -0.96
CA LEU A 32 -13.90 0.70 -1.21
C LEU A 32 -13.60 -0.51 -0.32
N VAL A 33 -12.31 -0.86 -0.20
CA VAL A 33 -11.87 -1.95 0.69
C VAL A 33 -12.16 -1.60 2.14
N GLY A 34 -11.89 -0.35 2.55
CA GLY A 34 -12.17 0.11 3.91
C GLY A 34 -13.65 0.05 4.27
N GLU A 35 -14.53 0.53 3.39
CA GLU A 35 -15.98 0.48 3.58
C GLU A 35 -16.50 -0.97 3.62
N TYR A 36 -15.97 -1.84 2.76
CA TYR A 36 -16.29 -3.26 2.77
C TYR A 36 -15.93 -3.92 4.11
N LEU A 37 -14.71 -3.71 4.60
CA LEU A 37 -14.25 -4.27 5.88
C LEU A 37 -15.06 -3.72 7.07
N ASN A 38 -15.38 -2.43 7.05
CA ASN A 38 -16.18 -1.82 8.12
C ASN A 38 -17.63 -2.32 8.17
N GLN A 39 -18.22 -2.67 7.01
CA GLN A 39 -19.53 -3.35 6.96
C GLN A 39 -19.52 -4.72 7.67
N HIS A 40 -18.32 -5.30 7.87
CA HIS A 40 -18.11 -6.54 8.60
C HIS A 40 -17.55 -6.32 10.03
N ASP A 41 -17.87 -5.18 10.62
CA ASP A 41 -17.50 -4.83 12.01
C ASP A 41 -15.98 -4.74 12.26
N ILE A 42 -15.19 -4.38 11.25
CA ILE A 42 -13.75 -4.13 11.37
C ILE A 42 -13.51 -2.63 11.47
N THR A 43 -12.75 -2.21 12.47
CA THR A 43 -12.26 -0.83 12.60
C THR A 43 -11.20 -0.57 11.52
N VAL A 44 -11.38 0.51 10.74
CA VAL A 44 -10.48 0.87 9.65
C VAL A 44 -9.84 2.22 9.94
N SER A 45 -8.52 2.30 9.82
CA SER A 45 -7.76 3.56 9.78
C SER A 45 -7.05 3.67 8.43
N ALA A 46 -7.28 4.75 7.72
CA ALA A 46 -6.64 5.04 6.43
C ALA A 46 -5.99 6.43 6.48
N PRO A 47 -4.74 6.52 6.92
CA PRO A 47 -4.01 7.78 6.96
C PRO A 47 -3.66 8.27 5.56
N CYS A 48 -3.64 9.60 5.37
CA CYS A 48 -3.05 10.22 4.21
C CYS A 48 -1.55 10.43 4.47
N LEU A 49 -0.70 9.84 3.65
CA LEU A 49 0.75 9.92 3.82
C LEU A 49 1.27 11.37 3.70
N PRO A 50 2.26 11.80 4.49
CA PRO A 50 2.85 13.13 4.39
C PRO A 50 3.21 13.52 2.96
N GLY A 51 2.75 14.70 2.53
CA GLY A 51 2.96 15.22 1.18
C GLY A 51 1.99 14.70 0.12
N HIS A 52 1.11 13.73 0.45
CA HIS A 52 0.03 13.28 -0.44
C HIS A 52 -1.25 14.09 -0.15
N GLY A 53 -2.13 14.21 -1.15
CA GLY A 53 -3.35 15.02 -1.00
C GLY A 53 -3.10 16.53 -0.86
N THR A 54 -1.89 17.02 -1.11
CA THR A 54 -1.46 18.42 -0.98
C THR A 54 -0.94 18.96 -2.32
N THR A 55 0.38 19.13 -2.47
CA THR A 55 1.02 19.55 -3.72
C THR A 55 2.23 18.67 -4.05
N ILE A 56 2.62 18.66 -5.35
CA ILE A 56 3.84 17.96 -5.80
C ILE A 56 5.09 18.54 -5.13
N GLU A 57 5.10 19.84 -4.86
CA GLU A 57 6.19 20.53 -4.17
C GLU A 57 6.33 20.04 -2.72
N ASP A 58 5.22 19.86 -2.01
CA ASP A 58 5.22 19.31 -0.65
C ASP A 58 5.72 17.87 -0.66
N LEU A 59 5.21 17.03 -1.57
CA LEU A 59 5.64 15.64 -1.68
C LEU A 59 7.15 15.53 -2.00
N ASN A 60 7.69 16.41 -2.84
CA ASN A 60 9.12 16.44 -3.15
C ASN A 60 10.03 16.83 -1.96
N GLN A 61 9.48 17.39 -0.89
CA GLN A 61 10.22 17.70 0.35
C GLN A 61 10.26 16.52 1.32
N ARG A 62 9.44 15.48 1.10
CA ARG A 62 9.33 14.34 2.01
C ARG A 62 10.44 13.33 1.76
N GLN A 63 10.85 12.70 2.86
CA GLN A 63 11.75 11.55 2.86
C GLN A 63 10.95 10.28 3.18
N TRP A 64 11.49 9.13 2.80
CA TRP A 64 10.82 7.87 3.11
C TRP A 64 10.66 7.65 4.63
N SER A 65 11.54 8.23 5.46
CA SER A 65 11.43 8.23 6.92
C SER A 65 10.18 8.95 7.43
N ASP A 66 9.73 10.02 6.74
CA ASP A 66 8.52 10.75 7.14
C ASP A 66 7.30 9.85 6.99
N TRP A 67 7.23 9.09 5.88
CA TRP A 67 6.14 8.14 5.66
C TRP A 67 6.18 6.98 6.64
N SER A 68 7.36 6.37 6.85
CA SER A 68 7.50 5.21 7.75
C SER A 68 7.24 5.57 9.21
N SER A 69 7.67 6.75 9.67
CA SER A 69 7.38 7.23 11.03
C SER A 69 5.89 7.51 11.21
N HIS A 70 5.26 8.19 10.26
CA HIS A 70 3.83 8.48 10.32
C HIS A 70 2.98 7.21 10.43
N ILE A 71 3.23 6.20 9.58
CA ILE A 71 2.45 4.98 9.66
C ILE A 71 2.77 4.12 10.89
N ALA A 72 3.97 4.23 11.47
CA ALA A 72 4.28 3.58 12.74
C ALA A 72 3.50 4.21 13.90
N GLU A 73 3.34 5.53 13.91
CA GLU A 73 2.47 6.23 14.85
C GLU A 73 1.00 5.82 14.68
N GLU A 74 0.51 5.75 13.44
CA GLU A 74 -0.87 5.33 13.14
C GLU A 74 -1.12 3.86 13.52
N ALA A 75 -0.13 2.98 13.32
CA ALA A 75 -0.22 1.59 13.76
C ALA A 75 -0.30 1.51 15.30
N ALA A 76 0.53 2.28 16.02
CA ALA A 76 0.50 2.33 17.48
C ALA A 76 -0.84 2.90 18.00
N ASN A 77 -1.37 3.94 17.37
CA ASN A 77 -2.68 4.50 17.67
C ASN A 77 -3.79 3.44 17.51
N LEU A 78 -3.76 2.68 16.42
CA LEU A 78 -4.74 1.63 16.16
C LEU A 78 -4.59 0.47 17.16
N GLN A 79 -3.36 0.07 17.50
CA GLN A 79 -3.08 -0.94 18.54
C GLN A 79 -3.54 -0.53 19.95
N SER A 80 -3.63 0.77 20.22
CA SER A 80 -4.17 1.25 21.51
C SER A 80 -5.70 1.15 21.61
N ARG A 81 -6.39 0.95 20.48
CA ARG A 81 -7.86 0.96 20.34
C ARG A 81 -8.44 -0.40 19.97
N CYS A 82 -7.64 -1.25 19.33
CA CYS A 82 -8.05 -2.56 18.84
C CYS A 82 -7.20 -3.66 19.46
N GLU A 83 -7.82 -4.78 19.79
CA GLU A 83 -7.15 -5.95 20.38
C GLU A 83 -6.27 -6.66 19.35
N THR A 84 -6.71 -6.69 18.10
CA THR A 84 -6.03 -7.35 16.98
C THR A 84 -5.86 -6.36 15.85
N VAL A 85 -4.62 -6.17 15.36
CA VAL A 85 -4.33 -5.19 14.30
C VAL A 85 -3.62 -5.84 13.12
N PHE A 86 -4.16 -5.58 11.93
CA PHE A 86 -3.58 -5.91 10.64
C PHE A 86 -3.08 -4.65 9.94
N VAL A 87 -2.07 -4.80 9.09
CA VAL A 87 -1.62 -3.75 8.18
C VAL A 87 -1.87 -4.16 6.73
N CYS A 88 -2.33 -3.22 5.93
CA CYS A 88 -2.68 -3.49 4.54
C CYS A 88 -2.25 -2.30 3.67
N GLY A 89 -1.63 -2.55 2.52
CA GLY A 89 -1.17 -1.45 1.69
C GLY A 89 -1.03 -1.78 0.21
N LEU A 90 -1.21 -0.73 -0.61
CA LEU A 90 -1.10 -0.77 -2.06
C LEU A 90 0.21 -0.12 -2.53
N SER A 91 0.97 -0.77 -3.40
CA SER A 91 2.16 -0.21 -4.07
C SER A 91 3.20 0.33 -3.06
N LEU A 92 3.40 1.65 -2.92
CA LEU A 92 4.22 2.23 -1.84
C LEU A 92 3.67 1.80 -0.47
N GLY A 93 2.35 1.80 -0.29
CA GLY A 93 1.70 1.32 0.93
C GLY A 93 2.04 -0.14 1.24
N SER A 94 2.24 -0.97 0.22
CA SER A 94 2.70 -2.36 0.40
C SER A 94 4.11 -2.43 1.00
N LEU A 95 5.01 -1.55 0.56
CA LEU A 95 6.36 -1.45 1.13
C LEU A 95 6.32 -0.97 2.60
N LEU A 96 5.43 -0.01 2.90
CA LEU A 96 5.23 0.50 4.24
C LEU A 96 4.63 -0.57 5.16
N SER A 97 3.69 -1.38 4.66
CA SER A 97 3.13 -2.53 5.39
C SER A 97 4.19 -3.61 5.67
N LEU A 98 5.03 -3.92 4.69
CA LEU A 98 6.16 -4.83 4.88
C LEU A 98 7.18 -4.29 5.89
N TYR A 99 7.45 -2.99 5.84
CA TYR A 99 8.33 -2.33 6.81
C TYR A 99 7.76 -2.41 8.23
N LEU A 100 6.45 -2.12 8.42
CA LEU A 100 5.79 -2.27 9.71
C LEU A 100 5.86 -3.73 10.20
N ALA A 101 5.51 -4.69 9.34
CA ALA A 101 5.52 -6.11 9.67
C ALA A 101 6.90 -6.64 10.08
N ALA A 102 7.99 -6.00 9.59
CA ALA A 102 9.35 -6.33 9.96
C ALA A 102 9.85 -5.65 11.26
N ASN A 103 9.23 -4.52 11.68
CA ASN A 103 9.78 -3.66 12.73
C ASN A 103 8.82 -3.42 13.90
N VAL A 104 7.52 -3.69 13.73
CA VAL A 104 6.48 -3.50 14.75
C VAL A 104 6.02 -4.85 15.26
N SER A 105 6.05 -5.03 16.57
CA SER A 105 5.56 -6.25 17.21
C SER A 105 4.03 -6.28 17.30
N ASN A 106 3.48 -7.49 17.49
CA ASN A 106 2.06 -7.72 17.73
C ASN A 106 1.12 -7.30 16.58
N LEU A 107 1.61 -7.34 15.33
CA LEU A 107 0.73 -7.31 14.18
C LEU A 107 0.22 -8.73 13.89
N ALA A 108 -1.10 -8.87 13.77
CA ALA A 108 -1.74 -10.16 13.50
C ALA A 108 -1.51 -10.65 12.07
N GLY A 109 -1.22 -9.74 11.14
CA GLY A 109 -0.86 -10.09 9.77
C GLY A 109 -0.62 -8.86 8.91
N ALA A 110 -0.07 -9.09 7.72
CA ALA A 110 0.19 -8.08 6.71
C ALA A 110 -0.48 -8.46 5.37
N ILE A 111 -1.16 -7.51 4.74
CA ILE A 111 -1.84 -7.69 3.46
C ILE A 111 -1.20 -6.73 2.44
N ILE A 112 -0.71 -7.28 1.35
CA ILE A 112 0.19 -6.63 0.42
C ILE A 112 -0.46 -6.60 -0.98
N TYR A 113 -0.86 -5.43 -1.44
CA TYR A 113 -1.45 -5.24 -2.75
C TYR A 113 -0.43 -4.68 -3.73
N SER A 114 -0.28 -5.32 -4.89
CA SER A 114 0.62 -4.86 -5.97
C SER A 114 1.99 -4.41 -5.43
N PRO A 115 2.79 -5.29 -4.79
CA PRO A 115 4.02 -4.90 -4.10
C PRO A 115 4.96 -4.15 -5.04
N ALA A 116 5.40 -2.94 -4.64
CA ALA A 116 6.20 -2.04 -5.47
C ALA A 116 7.65 -2.52 -5.68
N ILE A 117 7.83 -3.81 -5.99
CA ILE A 117 9.09 -4.37 -6.45
C ILE A 117 9.23 -4.07 -7.94
N MET A 118 10.04 -3.11 -8.26
CA MET A 118 10.11 -2.56 -9.60
C MET A 118 11.10 -3.32 -10.49
N LYS A 119 10.80 -3.40 -11.79
CA LYS A 119 11.74 -3.90 -12.80
C LYS A 119 13.03 -3.08 -12.77
N PRO A 120 14.20 -3.71 -12.96
CA PRO A 120 15.43 -2.99 -13.16
C PRO A 120 15.29 -2.02 -14.35
N ASP A 121 15.51 -0.73 -14.10
CA ASP A 121 15.53 0.30 -15.15
C ASP A 121 16.73 1.21 -14.89
N ILE A 122 17.66 1.24 -15.85
CA ILE A 122 18.88 2.04 -15.73
C ILE A 122 18.58 3.54 -15.56
N ARG A 123 17.47 4.03 -16.12
CA ARG A 123 17.04 5.43 -15.97
C ARG A 123 16.77 5.83 -14.52
N ARG A 124 16.36 4.88 -13.68
CA ARG A 124 16.13 5.11 -12.25
C ARG A 124 17.41 5.39 -11.48
N HIS A 125 18.56 4.91 -11.98
CA HIS A 125 19.87 5.24 -11.39
C HIS A 125 20.26 6.71 -11.59
N LEU A 126 19.59 7.42 -12.51
CA LEU A 126 19.80 8.84 -12.76
C LEU A 126 18.95 9.74 -11.84
N LEU A 127 17.94 9.21 -11.15
CA LEU A 127 17.08 9.99 -10.26
C LEU A 127 17.84 10.81 -9.21
N PRO A 128 18.93 10.30 -8.58
CA PRO A 128 19.71 11.08 -7.63
C PRO A 128 20.31 12.36 -8.21
N ILE A 129 20.52 12.41 -9.53
CA ILE A 129 21.07 13.57 -10.24
C ILE A 129 19.93 14.42 -10.81
N ILE A 130 18.97 13.78 -11.48
CA ILE A 130 17.87 14.45 -12.18
C ILE A 130 17.00 15.28 -11.20
N LYS A 131 16.83 14.84 -9.95
CA LYS A 131 16.04 15.55 -8.93
C LYS A 131 16.50 17.00 -8.69
N TYR A 132 17.74 17.35 -9.01
CA TYR A 132 18.24 18.73 -8.89
C TYR A 132 17.93 19.58 -10.12
N LEU A 133 17.59 18.97 -11.25
CA LEU A 133 17.34 19.62 -12.52
C LEU A 133 15.85 19.67 -12.87
N VAL A 134 15.10 18.63 -12.48
CA VAL A 134 13.68 18.44 -12.84
C VAL A 134 12.89 18.11 -11.58
N ARG A 135 11.83 18.88 -11.33
CA ARG A 135 10.98 18.70 -10.14
C ARG A 135 9.94 17.60 -10.32
N GLN A 136 9.44 17.45 -11.53
CA GLN A 136 8.39 16.47 -11.86
C GLN A 136 8.57 15.92 -13.26
N LEU A 137 8.10 14.69 -13.49
CA LEU A 137 8.03 14.04 -14.80
C LEU A 137 6.57 13.70 -15.12
N PRO A 138 6.18 13.70 -16.41
CA PRO A 138 4.83 13.28 -16.78
C PRO A 138 4.51 11.90 -16.23
N LYS A 139 3.32 11.75 -15.63
CA LYS A 139 2.77 10.46 -15.21
C LYS A 139 1.83 9.96 -16.32
N PRO A 140 2.01 8.73 -16.83
CA PRO A 140 1.01 8.11 -17.68
C PRO A 140 -0.32 8.01 -16.93
N GLU A 141 -1.43 8.07 -17.65
CA GLU A 141 -2.74 7.80 -17.07
C GLU A 141 -2.78 6.39 -16.48
N ASP A 142 -3.41 6.26 -15.31
CA ASP A 142 -3.62 4.96 -14.69
C ASP A 142 -4.58 4.15 -15.57
N LYS A 143 -4.18 2.91 -15.88
CA LYS A 143 -4.97 2.02 -16.71
C LYS A 143 -5.88 1.18 -15.83
N PHE A 144 -7.16 1.25 -16.10
CA PHE A 144 -8.19 0.46 -15.44
C PHE A 144 -8.93 -0.41 -16.45
N THR A 145 -9.33 -1.58 -15.99
CA THR A 145 -10.25 -2.46 -16.73
C THR A 145 -11.70 -2.02 -16.52
N ASP A 146 -12.06 -1.57 -15.30
CA ASP A 146 -13.35 -0.91 -15.05
C ASP A 146 -13.30 0.56 -15.50
N PRO A 147 -14.11 0.96 -16.51
CA PRO A 147 -14.16 2.37 -16.97
C PRO A 147 -14.53 3.38 -15.87
N LYS A 148 -15.14 2.92 -14.77
CA LYS A 148 -15.56 3.78 -13.66
C LYS A 148 -14.48 3.96 -12.60
N ALA A 149 -13.44 3.15 -12.62
CA ALA A 149 -12.39 3.17 -11.58
C ALA A 149 -11.65 4.51 -11.53
N GLY A 150 -11.32 5.11 -12.68
CA GLY A 150 -10.65 6.40 -12.74
C GLY A 150 -11.45 7.54 -12.09
N ALA A 151 -12.78 7.48 -12.10
CA ALA A 151 -13.63 8.47 -11.42
C ALA A 151 -13.63 8.35 -9.89
N ARG A 152 -13.00 7.30 -9.34
CA ARG A 152 -12.87 7.04 -7.89
C ARG A 152 -11.45 7.34 -7.39
N LEU A 153 -10.51 7.62 -8.29
CA LEU A 153 -9.12 7.84 -7.98
C LEU A 153 -8.80 9.34 -7.88
N TRP A 154 -8.24 9.75 -6.75
CA TRP A 154 -7.49 10.99 -6.65
C TRP A 154 -6.00 10.69 -6.67
N SER A 155 -5.27 11.25 -7.61
CA SER A 155 -3.82 11.14 -7.68
C SER A 155 -3.20 12.38 -8.30
N TYR A 156 -1.90 12.62 -8.07
CA TYR A 156 -1.17 13.62 -8.84
C TYR A 156 -1.05 13.20 -10.31
N ASP A 157 -1.06 14.18 -11.20
CA ASP A 157 -0.92 14.03 -12.66
C ASP A 157 0.55 13.92 -13.13
N ALA A 158 1.50 14.07 -12.20
CA ALA A 158 2.93 13.97 -12.47
C ALA A 158 3.67 13.25 -11.34
N TYR A 159 4.82 12.65 -11.68
CA TYR A 159 5.72 12.04 -10.71
C TYR A 159 6.66 13.08 -10.11
N PRO A 160 6.63 13.34 -8.79
CA PRO A 160 7.60 14.16 -8.09
C PRO A 160 8.96 13.44 -8.03
N VAL A 161 9.98 14.00 -8.68
CA VAL A 161 11.25 13.30 -8.92
C VAL A 161 12.05 13.06 -7.64
N ALA A 162 12.07 14.04 -6.71
CA ALA A 162 12.79 13.87 -5.46
C ALA A 162 12.14 12.81 -4.58
N ALA A 163 10.80 12.81 -4.47
CA ALA A 163 10.07 11.79 -3.74
C ALA A 163 10.19 10.40 -4.39
N ALA A 164 10.18 10.32 -5.74
CA ALA A 164 10.43 9.05 -6.45
C ALA A 164 11.81 8.48 -6.13
N ASN A 165 12.83 9.33 -5.98
CA ASN A 165 14.16 8.90 -5.53
C ASN A 165 14.12 8.35 -4.08
N GLU A 166 13.32 8.93 -3.20
CA GLU A 166 13.12 8.40 -1.84
C GLU A 166 12.41 7.04 -1.85
N VAL A 167 11.40 6.85 -2.72
CA VAL A 167 10.78 5.52 -2.92
C VAL A 167 11.82 4.49 -3.34
N MET A 168 12.73 4.83 -4.27
CA MET A 168 13.79 3.90 -4.71
C MET A 168 14.78 3.53 -3.58
N LYS A 169 15.07 4.47 -2.67
CA LYS A 169 15.87 4.17 -1.47
C LYS A 169 15.09 3.24 -0.52
N PHE A 170 13.80 3.51 -0.34
CA PHE A 170 12.94 2.74 0.54
C PHE A 170 12.76 1.30 0.06
N ILE A 171 12.56 1.07 -1.25
CA ILE A 171 12.54 -0.28 -1.84
C ILE A 171 13.78 -1.08 -1.42
N LYS A 172 14.98 -0.49 -1.57
CA LYS A 172 16.23 -1.15 -1.19
C LYS A 172 16.32 -1.45 0.30
N HIS A 173 15.74 -0.57 1.14
CA HIS A 173 15.69 -0.76 2.58
C HIS A 173 14.73 -1.91 2.94
N VAL A 174 13.51 -1.89 2.42
CA VAL A 174 12.48 -2.90 2.70
C VAL A 174 12.92 -4.30 2.24
N ILE A 175 13.55 -4.43 1.07
CA ILE A 175 14.07 -5.72 0.60
C ILE A 175 15.01 -6.36 1.64
N ARG A 176 15.81 -5.57 2.36
CA ARG A 176 16.71 -6.10 3.41
C ARG A 176 15.96 -6.49 4.68
N CYS A 177 14.76 -5.94 4.89
CA CYS A 177 13.93 -6.23 6.06
C CYS A 177 12.98 -7.42 5.82
N LEU A 178 12.77 -7.88 4.57
CA LEU A 178 11.82 -8.96 4.28
C LEU A 178 12.03 -10.22 5.14
N PRO A 179 13.26 -10.71 5.41
CA PRO A 179 13.45 -11.88 6.26
C PRO A 179 12.96 -11.71 7.71
N GLN A 180 12.77 -10.48 8.20
CA GLN A 180 12.24 -10.18 9.53
C GLN A 180 10.71 -10.20 9.58
N VAL A 181 10.00 -10.18 8.44
CA VAL A 181 8.54 -10.30 8.39
C VAL A 181 8.14 -11.70 8.81
N ALA A 182 7.66 -11.87 10.04
CA ALA A 182 7.33 -13.15 10.63
C ALA A 182 5.81 -13.40 10.81
N CYS A 183 4.99 -12.34 10.81
CA CYS A 183 3.53 -12.48 10.89
C CYS A 183 2.95 -13.11 9.62
N PRO A 184 1.74 -13.70 9.67
CA PRO A 184 1.00 -14.14 8.50
C PRO A 184 0.93 -13.08 7.40
N ILE A 185 1.07 -13.47 6.14
CA ILE A 185 1.07 -12.54 5.01
C ILE A 185 0.18 -13.00 3.86
N LEU A 186 -0.66 -12.10 3.37
CA LEU A 186 -1.42 -12.25 2.13
C LEU A 186 -0.87 -11.29 1.08
N ILE A 187 -0.55 -11.78 -0.10
CA ILE A 187 -0.10 -10.97 -1.23
C ILE A 187 -1.16 -11.07 -2.33
N ILE A 188 -1.70 -9.94 -2.77
CA ILE A 188 -2.65 -9.89 -3.90
C ILE A 188 -2.02 -9.05 -5.02
N HIS A 189 -1.91 -9.63 -6.19
CA HIS A 189 -1.39 -8.97 -7.38
C HIS A 189 -2.18 -9.30 -8.62
N SER A 190 -1.97 -8.58 -9.71
CA SER A 190 -2.63 -8.84 -10.99
C SER A 190 -1.62 -9.09 -12.10
N THR A 191 -1.93 -10.03 -12.98
CA THR A 191 -1.15 -10.28 -14.21
C THR A 191 -1.33 -9.16 -15.24
N ALA A 192 -2.37 -8.33 -15.12
CA ALA A 192 -2.63 -7.18 -15.98
C ALA A 192 -1.93 -5.89 -15.48
N ASP A 193 -1.24 -5.93 -14.33
CA ASP A 193 -0.45 -4.81 -13.82
C ASP A 193 0.77 -4.55 -14.71
N ASP A 194 0.81 -3.37 -15.34
CA ASP A 194 1.90 -2.98 -16.25
C ASP A 194 2.97 -2.09 -15.58
N ILE A 195 2.79 -1.72 -14.31
CA ILE A 195 3.65 -0.77 -13.57
C ILE A 195 4.76 -1.48 -12.83
N ILE A 196 4.45 -2.58 -12.11
CA ILE A 196 5.42 -3.30 -11.29
C ILE A 196 6.02 -4.53 -12.01
N HIS A 197 6.99 -5.16 -11.36
CA HIS A 197 7.57 -6.40 -11.89
C HIS A 197 6.55 -7.55 -11.78
N PRO A 198 6.29 -8.34 -12.83
CA PRO A 198 5.34 -9.45 -12.77
C PRO A 198 5.69 -10.48 -11.68
N ASP A 199 6.99 -10.69 -11.42
CA ASP A 199 7.48 -11.60 -10.39
C ASP A 199 7.62 -10.93 -9.00
N GLY A 200 7.19 -9.67 -8.84
CA GLY A 200 7.35 -8.92 -7.60
C GLY A 200 6.62 -9.56 -6.41
N ALA A 201 5.43 -10.10 -6.65
CA ALA A 201 4.66 -10.82 -5.63
C ALA A 201 5.38 -12.10 -5.20
N GLN A 202 5.86 -12.90 -6.15
CA GLN A 202 6.62 -14.13 -5.88
C GLN A 202 7.93 -13.81 -5.16
N PHE A 203 8.62 -12.75 -5.56
CA PHE A 203 9.85 -12.32 -4.90
C PHE A 203 9.60 -11.98 -3.42
N VAL A 204 8.55 -11.22 -3.10
CA VAL A 204 8.21 -10.91 -1.70
C VAL A 204 7.88 -12.19 -0.94
N HIS A 205 7.03 -13.05 -1.50
CA HIS A 205 6.65 -14.33 -0.91
C HIS A 205 7.87 -15.18 -0.55
N ASP A 206 8.87 -15.27 -1.42
CA ASP A 206 10.04 -16.12 -1.21
C ASP A 206 11.02 -15.53 -0.19
N GLN A 207 11.05 -14.19 -0.04
CA GLN A 207 12.02 -13.51 0.83
C GLN A 207 11.51 -13.26 2.25
N VAL A 208 10.19 -13.24 2.49
CA VAL A 208 9.65 -13.04 3.85
C VAL A 208 9.90 -14.23 4.74
N GLY A 209 10.20 -13.97 6.02
CA GLY A 209 10.44 -14.99 7.05
C GLY A 209 9.19 -15.67 7.57
N SER A 210 7.98 -15.18 7.22
CA SER A 210 6.73 -15.79 7.61
C SER A 210 6.62 -17.24 7.16
N THR A 211 6.04 -18.09 8.00
CA THR A 211 5.68 -19.49 7.67
C THR A 211 4.27 -19.61 7.10
N GLU A 212 3.43 -18.59 7.33
CA GLU A 212 2.06 -18.51 6.82
C GLU A 212 1.97 -17.41 5.77
N LYS A 213 2.03 -17.80 4.50
CA LYS A 213 2.07 -16.88 3.37
C LYS A 213 1.23 -17.39 2.20
N GLU A 214 0.43 -16.48 1.65
CA GLU A 214 -0.51 -16.75 0.59
C GLU A 214 -0.34 -15.75 -0.55
N ILE A 215 -0.50 -16.21 -1.81
CA ILE A 215 -0.56 -15.36 -3.00
C ILE A 215 -1.90 -15.57 -3.69
N VAL A 216 -2.59 -14.46 -3.97
CA VAL A 216 -3.79 -14.43 -4.80
C VAL A 216 -3.46 -13.67 -6.09
N THR A 217 -3.69 -14.31 -7.22
CA THR A 217 -3.48 -13.70 -8.53
C THR A 217 -4.82 -13.28 -9.15
N LEU A 218 -4.89 -12.02 -9.55
CA LEU A 218 -5.98 -11.42 -10.33
C LEU A 218 -5.59 -11.38 -11.82
N HIS A 219 -6.58 -11.24 -12.69
CA HIS A 219 -6.34 -11.24 -14.14
C HIS A 219 -6.96 -10.06 -14.88
N ASN A 220 -7.92 -9.37 -14.25
CA ASN A 220 -8.70 -8.29 -14.86
C ASN A 220 -8.62 -6.97 -14.11
N SER A 221 -7.52 -6.72 -13.40
CA SER A 221 -7.30 -5.47 -12.68
C SER A 221 -5.94 -4.89 -13.03
N GLY A 222 -5.85 -3.58 -13.23
CA GLY A 222 -4.59 -2.87 -13.34
C GLY A 222 -3.88 -2.73 -12.00
N HIS A 223 -2.94 -1.78 -11.91
CA HIS A 223 -2.10 -1.57 -10.74
C HIS A 223 -2.90 -1.22 -9.47
N VAL A 224 -3.90 -0.34 -9.58
CA VAL A 224 -4.77 0.07 -8.46
C VAL A 224 -5.94 -0.91 -8.33
N LEU A 225 -5.61 -2.17 -8.00
CA LEU A 225 -6.57 -3.28 -7.95
C LEU A 225 -7.69 -3.11 -6.91
N THR A 226 -7.52 -2.20 -5.97
CA THR A 226 -8.51 -1.85 -4.93
C THR A 226 -9.67 -0.99 -5.45
N LEU A 227 -9.57 -0.46 -6.67
CA LEU A 227 -10.61 0.33 -7.34
C LEU A 227 -11.10 -0.28 -8.65
N ASP A 228 -10.36 -1.26 -9.20
CA ASP A 228 -10.60 -1.82 -10.53
C ASP A 228 -11.59 -3.00 -10.51
N SER A 229 -11.80 -3.67 -11.62
CA SER A 229 -12.86 -4.65 -11.88
C SER A 229 -12.99 -5.78 -10.85
N GLU A 230 -11.92 -6.15 -10.17
CA GLU A 230 -11.93 -7.24 -9.17
C GLU A 230 -11.82 -6.72 -7.72
N TRP A 231 -12.13 -5.44 -7.45
CA TRP A 231 -11.96 -4.85 -6.12
C TRP A 231 -12.78 -5.57 -5.03
N GLU A 232 -13.99 -6.07 -5.35
CA GLU A 232 -14.79 -6.86 -4.41
C GLU A 232 -14.08 -8.16 -4.01
N LYS A 233 -13.43 -8.82 -4.98
CA LYS A 233 -12.64 -10.03 -4.71
C LYS A 233 -11.43 -9.71 -3.85
N VAL A 234 -10.79 -8.56 -4.06
CA VAL A 234 -9.69 -8.08 -3.21
C VAL A 234 -10.15 -7.87 -1.78
N ALA A 235 -11.29 -7.18 -1.59
CA ALA A 235 -11.87 -6.93 -0.28
C ALA A 235 -12.28 -8.23 0.43
N GLU A 236 -12.92 -9.15 -0.29
CA GLU A 236 -13.32 -10.47 0.24
C GLU A 236 -12.11 -11.30 0.66
N GLN A 237 -11.07 -11.42 -0.18
CA GLN A 237 -9.85 -12.17 0.17
C GLN A 237 -9.15 -11.56 1.40
N THR A 238 -9.15 -10.23 1.51
CA THR A 238 -8.64 -9.52 2.68
C THR A 238 -9.43 -9.88 3.93
N TYR A 239 -10.76 -9.84 3.85
CA TYR A 239 -11.64 -10.19 4.97
C TYR A 239 -11.46 -11.65 5.41
N GLN A 240 -11.42 -12.59 4.46
CA GLN A 240 -11.22 -14.00 4.77
C GLN A 240 -9.86 -14.26 5.43
N PHE A 241 -8.81 -13.59 4.97
CA PHE A 241 -7.50 -13.65 5.62
C PHE A 241 -7.53 -13.12 7.05
N ILE A 242 -8.20 -12.00 7.29
CA ILE A 242 -8.40 -11.44 8.64
C ILE A 242 -9.12 -12.44 9.54
N LEU A 243 -10.26 -13.00 9.09
CA LEU A 243 -11.03 -13.98 9.85
C LEU A 243 -10.20 -15.20 10.25
N LYS A 244 -9.39 -15.71 9.33
CA LYS A 244 -8.51 -16.86 9.56
C LYS A 244 -7.50 -16.60 10.69
N HIS A 245 -7.03 -15.36 10.83
CA HIS A 245 -5.95 -15.00 11.77
C HIS A 245 -6.39 -14.25 13.03
N ILE A 246 -7.67 -13.89 13.18
CA ILE A 246 -8.23 -13.39 14.45
C ILE A 246 -8.21 -14.49 15.51
N SER A 247 -8.53 -15.74 15.13
CA SER A 247 -8.69 -16.86 16.07
C SER A 247 -7.35 -17.47 16.51
N SER A 248 -6.22 -16.98 16.01
CA SER A 248 -4.87 -17.52 16.27
C SER A 248 -4.02 -16.61 17.18
N ALA A 249 -4.58 -15.47 17.62
CA ALA A 249 -3.90 -14.44 18.44
C ALA A 249 -4.18 -14.60 19.93
#